data_24868d946beda9716707da826450e93d
#
_entry.id   24868d946beda9716707da826450e93d
#
_cell.length_a   1.000
_cell.length_b   1.000
_cell.length_c   1.000
_cell.angle_alpha   90.00
_cell.angle_beta   90.00
_cell.angle_gamma   90.00
#
_symmetry.space_group_name_H-M   'P 1'
#
loop_
_entity.id
_entity.type
_entity.pdbx_description
1 polymer ?
#
loop_
_entity_poly.entity_id
_entity_poly.type
_entity_poly.pdbx_seq_one_letter_code
_entity_poly.pdbx_strand_id
1 'polypeptide(L)'
;MASFDPTTLEIYRALYTSVAEEMGVALRRTSFSPNIKERRDYSCAVFDSSGRVIAQGDHMPVHLGSMPMAVAAALAETRIGPGDVVALNDPFAGGTHLPDVTLIASVVSGQWAVVSGQRKQLHAAHRTLPTLFYVADRAHHADIGGATPGSMGLATDVYGEGVRIPPIHLVRAGEICDDVMKLILANVRSSKERQADFEAQIGSLKTGANRLLEIVERRGTKEALQYAEHLISYSSRMMRRTIDAIPDGSYQAEDALDDDGISGKEIPIRVRVTIKADRARVDFTGSSPQVAGALNAVEAITVSAVSYVFRCLVGTDVPASAGLMEPIEVIAPEGTIVNARHPASVAGGNVETSQRIVDTVFKALSRALPGRIPAASQGTMNNLTIGGIDPRTGLEFSYYETVAGGMGARPTLDGMSATHTHMTNSLNTPAEALEYSYPLRVREYRIRKGSGGKGRHKGGDGAVREIEVLGPALMSMLSDRRKRAPYGLRGGDDGALGRAFIIRGDGSREQLASKGSWELRAGDRVRIETPSGGGFGKSG
;
A
#
# COMPACT_ATOMS: atom_id res chain seq x y z
N MET A 1 35.11 -6.16 -9.61
CA MET A 1 34.07 -5.33 -8.96
C MET A 1 34.70 -3.97 -8.73
N ALA A 2 34.03 -2.89 -9.18
CA ALA A 2 34.51 -1.55 -8.86
C ALA A 2 34.45 -1.37 -7.35
N SER A 3 35.57 -1.01 -6.72
CA SER A 3 35.60 -0.70 -5.29
C SER A 3 34.85 0.61 -5.07
N PHE A 4 33.90 0.63 -4.13
CA PHE A 4 33.24 1.84 -3.68
C PHE A 4 33.77 2.23 -2.30
N ASP A 5 33.78 3.53 -2.01
CA ASP A 5 34.03 4.01 -0.66
C ASP A 5 32.78 3.83 0.21
N PRO A 6 32.84 3.07 1.32
CA PRO A 6 31.68 2.83 2.19
C PRO A 6 31.07 4.11 2.78
N THR A 7 31.91 5.10 3.08
CA THR A 7 31.44 6.39 3.62
C THR A 7 30.61 7.15 2.58
N THR A 8 31.10 7.20 1.36
CA THR A 8 30.40 7.84 0.24
C THR A 8 29.12 7.07 -0.12
N LEU A 9 29.14 5.72 -0.02
CA LEU A 9 27.93 4.92 -0.23
C LEU A 9 26.82 5.30 0.78
N GLU A 10 27.18 5.46 2.05
CA GLU A 10 26.24 5.86 3.10
C GLU A 10 25.71 7.29 2.89
N ILE A 11 26.57 8.21 2.45
CA ILE A 11 26.14 9.56 2.06
C ILE A 11 25.10 9.50 0.93
N TYR A 12 25.33 8.73 -0.13
CA TYR A 12 24.38 8.59 -1.22
C TYR A 12 23.09 7.87 -0.81
N ARG A 13 23.17 6.88 0.09
CA ARG A 13 22.00 6.26 0.71
C ARG A 13 21.12 7.32 1.37
N ALA A 14 21.72 8.16 2.21
CA ALA A 14 21.00 9.23 2.91
C ALA A 14 20.45 10.28 1.91
N LEU A 15 21.22 10.69 0.90
CA LEU A 15 20.81 11.65 -0.10
C LEU A 15 19.58 11.16 -0.89
N TYR A 16 19.60 9.95 -1.46
CA TYR A 16 18.48 9.44 -2.24
C TYR A 16 17.25 9.13 -1.38
N THR A 17 17.44 8.64 -0.15
CA THR A 17 16.32 8.44 0.78
C THR A 17 15.68 9.77 1.15
N SER A 18 16.49 10.82 1.42
CA SER A 18 15.95 12.14 1.75
C SER A 18 15.15 12.76 0.60
N VAL A 19 15.50 12.48 -0.66
CA VAL A 19 14.68 12.92 -1.81
C VAL A 19 13.28 12.33 -1.72
N ALA A 20 13.14 11.01 -1.50
CA ALA A 20 11.84 10.37 -1.39
C ALA A 20 11.04 10.87 -0.18
N GLU A 21 11.71 11.10 0.96
CA GLU A 21 11.07 11.66 2.16
C GLU A 21 10.60 13.11 1.94
N GLU A 22 11.41 13.96 1.30
CA GLU A 22 11.02 15.34 0.99
C GLU A 22 9.85 15.40 0.00
N MET A 23 9.80 14.49 -0.99
CA MET A 23 8.63 14.32 -1.86
C MET A 23 7.39 14.01 -1.03
N GLY A 24 7.47 13.06 -0.10
CA GLY A 24 6.36 12.69 0.79
C GLY A 24 5.91 13.84 1.69
N VAL A 25 6.84 14.64 2.21
CA VAL A 25 6.52 15.84 3.00
C VAL A 25 5.81 16.90 2.14
N ALA A 26 6.28 17.14 0.91
CA ALA A 26 5.65 18.05 -0.03
C ALA A 26 4.23 17.60 -0.36
N LEU A 27 4.04 16.33 -0.73
CA LEU A 27 2.75 15.73 -1.02
C LEU A 27 1.76 15.92 0.14
N ARG A 28 2.15 15.50 1.34
CA ARG A 28 1.30 15.61 2.53
C ARG A 28 0.89 17.04 2.87
N ARG A 29 1.82 18.01 2.72
CA ARG A 29 1.57 19.41 3.08
C ARG A 29 0.66 20.13 2.09
N THR A 30 0.64 19.71 0.84
CA THR A 30 -0.12 20.36 -0.24
C THR A 30 -1.41 19.61 -0.58
N SER A 31 -1.60 18.38 -0.13
CA SER A 31 -2.81 17.59 -0.35
C SER A 31 -4.00 18.14 0.43
N PHE A 32 -5.19 17.91 -0.11
CA PHE A 32 -6.47 18.33 0.45
C PHE A 32 -7.18 17.20 1.20
N SER A 33 -7.16 15.97 0.64
CA SER A 33 -7.86 14.86 1.28
C SER A 33 -7.22 14.46 2.61
N PRO A 34 -8.02 14.20 3.64
CA PRO A 34 -7.54 13.62 4.89
C PRO A 34 -6.82 12.28 4.68
N ASN A 35 -7.14 11.55 3.59
CA ASN A 35 -6.52 10.28 3.28
C ASN A 35 -5.01 10.41 3.02
N ILE A 36 -4.59 11.40 2.24
CA ILE A 36 -3.18 11.67 1.98
C ILE A 36 -2.57 12.48 3.14
N LYS A 37 -3.26 13.54 3.57
CA LYS A 37 -2.74 14.51 4.53
C LYS A 37 -2.61 13.96 5.95
N GLU A 38 -3.66 13.34 6.47
CA GLU A 38 -3.76 12.87 7.86
C GLU A 38 -3.37 11.40 7.98
N ARG A 39 -3.89 10.55 7.11
CA ARG A 39 -3.62 9.12 7.14
C ARG A 39 -2.28 8.72 6.53
N ARG A 40 -1.66 9.60 5.74
CA ARG A 40 -0.38 9.40 5.05
C ARG A 40 -0.39 8.17 4.14
N ASP A 41 -1.51 7.97 3.43
CA ASP A 41 -1.69 6.84 2.52
C ASP A 41 -1.08 7.15 1.15
N TYR A 42 0.24 7.20 1.10
CA TYR A 42 1.04 7.47 -0.09
C TYR A 42 2.44 6.86 0.02
N SER A 43 3.15 6.81 -1.09
CA SER A 43 4.59 6.49 -1.16
C SER A 43 5.29 7.29 -2.23
N CYS A 44 6.58 7.58 -2.01
CA CYS A 44 7.44 8.26 -2.96
C CYS A 44 8.72 7.45 -3.17
N ALA A 45 9.26 7.46 -4.39
CA ALA A 45 10.46 6.71 -4.73
C ALA A 45 11.28 7.37 -5.84
N VAL A 46 12.57 7.04 -5.84
CA VAL A 46 13.57 7.46 -6.83
C VAL A 46 14.03 6.24 -7.61
N PHE A 47 14.13 6.37 -8.92
CA PHE A 47 14.51 5.31 -9.85
C PHE A 47 15.68 5.74 -10.70
N ASP A 48 16.50 4.77 -11.14
CA ASP A 48 17.53 5.01 -12.15
C ASP A 48 16.92 5.17 -13.56
N SER A 49 17.75 5.46 -14.54
CA SER A 49 17.33 5.65 -15.93
C SER A 49 16.74 4.41 -16.60
N SER A 50 16.87 3.24 -16.00
CA SER A 50 16.25 1.98 -16.46
C SER A 50 14.95 1.62 -15.72
N GLY A 51 14.52 2.46 -14.77
CA GLY A 51 13.31 2.23 -13.99
C GLY A 51 13.51 1.31 -12.78
N ARG A 52 14.75 1.03 -12.35
CA ARG A 52 15.03 0.28 -11.13
C ARG A 52 15.00 1.22 -9.93
N VAL A 53 14.31 0.85 -8.86
CA VAL A 53 14.25 1.67 -7.65
C VAL A 53 15.63 1.77 -6.97
N ILE A 54 16.05 3.00 -6.67
CA ILE A 54 17.29 3.32 -5.94
C ILE A 54 16.97 3.50 -4.45
N ALA A 55 15.91 4.25 -4.15
CA ALA A 55 15.45 4.54 -2.80
C ALA A 55 13.94 4.75 -2.76
N GLN A 56 13.34 4.36 -1.64
CA GLN A 56 11.94 4.62 -1.30
C GLN A 56 11.89 5.27 0.07
N GLY A 57 10.93 6.16 0.32
CA GLY A 57 10.63 6.64 1.66
C GLY A 57 10.01 5.53 2.53
N ASP A 58 10.10 5.69 3.83
CA ASP A 58 9.49 4.77 4.82
C ASP A 58 7.96 4.99 4.90
N HIS A 59 7.29 4.78 3.76
CA HIS A 59 5.87 4.99 3.55
C HIS A 59 5.08 3.66 3.60
N MET A 60 4.06 3.51 2.72
CA MET A 60 3.17 2.34 2.71
C MET A 60 3.86 1.05 2.22
N PRO A 61 3.91 -0.01 3.04
CA PRO A 61 4.59 -1.27 2.66
C PRO A 61 3.98 -1.96 1.44
N VAL A 62 2.68 -1.83 1.19
CA VAL A 62 2.01 -2.41 0.02
C VAL A 62 2.59 -1.90 -1.31
N HIS A 63 3.27 -0.76 -1.30
CA HIS A 63 3.87 -0.15 -2.48
C HIS A 63 5.30 -0.63 -2.78
N LEU A 64 5.96 -1.36 -1.84
CA LEU A 64 7.39 -1.75 -1.94
C LEU A 64 7.75 -2.50 -3.24
N GLY A 65 6.93 -3.47 -3.64
CA GLY A 65 7.15 -4.25 -4.86
C GLY A 65 6.31 -3.79 -6.05
N SER A 66 5.18 -3.11 -5.79
CA SER A 66 4.22 -2.73 -6.83
C SER A 66 4.57 -1.42 -7.55
N MET A 67 5.18 -0.45 -6.87
CA MET A 67 5.56 0.79 -7.54
C MET A 67 6.62 0.60 -8.63
N PRO A 68 7.67 -0.22 -8.44
CA PRO A 68 8.59 -0.58 -9.53
C PRO A 68 7.89 -1.21 -10.74
N MET A 69 6.87 -2.05 -10.52
CA MET A 69 6.09 -2.66 -11.62
C MET A 69 5.27 -1.61 -12.39
N ALA A 70 4.68 -0.65 -11.69
CA ALA A 70 3.96 0.47 -12.33
C ALA A 70 4.89 1.36 -13.17
N VAL A 71 6.09 1.65 -12.65
CA VAL A 71 7.12 2.41 -13.41
C VAL A 71 7.55 1.62 -14.65
N ALA A 72 7.82 0.32 -14.51
CA ALA A 72 8.19 -0.54 -15.64
C ALA A 72 7.09 -0.59 -16.71
N ALA A 73 5.82 -0.74 -16.32
CA ALA A 73 4.67 -0.73 -17.23
C ALA A 73 4.55 0.62 -17.97
N ALA A 74 4.67 1.74 -17.26
CA ALA A 74 4.63 3.05 -17.86
C ALA A 74 5.75 3.26 -18.89
N LEU A 75 6.98 2.84 -18.56
CA LEU A 75 8.13 2.97 -19.47
C LEU A 75 8.05 2.04 -20.69
N ALA A 76 7.34 0.91 -20.59
CA ALA A 76 7.09 0.00 -21.70
C ALA A 76 6.07 0.56 -22.71
N GLU A 77 5.06 1.29 -22.23
CA GLU A 77 3.95 1.79 -23.05
C GLU A 77 4.10 3.25 -23.47
N THR A 78 4.83 4.07 -22.70
CA THR A 78 4.93 5.51 -22.93
C THR A 78 6.37 6.02 -22.84
N ARG A 79 6.68 7.02 -23.67
CA ARG A 79 7.92 7.77 -23.52
C ARG A 79 7.68 8.95 -22.59
N ILE A 80 8.37 9.01 -21.47
CA ILE A 80 8.30 10.11 -20.50
C ILE A 80 9.43 11.09 -20.79
N GLY A 81 9.11 12.15 -21.51
CA GLY A 81 10.07 13.21 -21.87
C GLY A 81 10.21 14.27 -20.77
N PRO A 82 11.07 15.28 -21.04
CA PRO A 82 11.25 16.41 -20.14
C PRO A 82 9.93 17.18 -19.88
N GLY A 83 9.56 17.35 -18.61
CA GLY A 83 8.34 18.02 -18.19
C GLY A 83 7.06 17.20 -18.35
N ASP A 84 7.16 15.96 -18.79
CA ASP A 84 6.01 15.04 -18.84
C ASP A 84 5.77 14.41 -17.47
N VAL A 85 4.49 14.17 -17.17
CA VAL A 85 4.05 13.32 -16.06
C VAL A 85 3.07 12.29 -16.62
N VAL A 86 3.38 11.02 -16.40
CA VAL A 86 2.49 9.90 -16.72
C VAL A 86 1.74 9.46 -15.48
N ALA A 87 0.42 9.28 -15.61
CA ALA A 87 -0.45 8.74 -14.58
C ALA A 87 -0.89 7.32 -14.94
N LEU A 88 -1.04 6.45 -13.94
CA LEU A 88 -1.70 5.15 -14.06
C LEU A 88 -2.24 4.67 -12.72
N ASN A 89 -3.30 3.85 -12.80
CA ASN A 89 -3.79 3.07 -11.65
C ASN A 89 -4.23 1.66 -12.08
N ASP A 90 -4.10 1.30 -13.37
CA ASP A 90 -4.60 0.03 -13.91
C ASP A 90 -3.95 -1.16 -13.20
N PRO A 91 -4.73 -1.99 -12.43
CA PRO A 91 -4.20 -3.12 -11.69
C PRO A 91 -3.55 -4.18 -12.60
N PHE A 92 -4.01 -4.28 -13.84
CA PHE A 92 -3.53 -5.26 -14.82
C PHE A 92 -2.39 -4.73 -15.69
N ALA A 93 -1.97 -3.47 -15.47
CA ALA A 93 -0.82 -2.83 -16.10
C ALA A 93 0.15 -2.26 -15.04
N GLY A 94 0.51 -3.07 -14.03
CA GLY A 94 1.48 -2.71 -12.99
C GLY A 94 0.93 -1.88 -11.83
N GLY A 95 -0.35 -1.50 -11.84
CA GLY A 95 -1.04 -0.93 -10.68
C GLY A 95 -1.39 -1.97 -9.61
N THR A 96 -2.14 -1.56 -8.61
CA THR A 96 -2.56 -2.42 -7.48
C THR A 96 -4.07 -2.52 -7.36
N HIS A 97 -4.74 -1.43 -7.06
CA HIS A 97 -6.17 -1.22 -7.13
C HIS A 97 -6.45 0.24 -7.55
N LEU A 98 -7.65 0.51 -8.02
CA LEU A 98 -7.92 1.79 -8.71
C LEU A 98 -7.70 3.05 -7.86
N PRO A 99 -7.97 3.09 -6.53
CA PRO A 99 -7.69 4.27 -5.71
C PRO A 99 -6.20 4.67 -5.65
N ASP A 100 -5.27 3.73 -5.85
CA ASP A 100 -3.82 3.96 -5.81
C ASP A 100 -3.31 4.54 -7.13
N VAL A 101 -3.41 5.85 -7.30
CA VAL A 101 -2.93 6.52 -8.50
C VAL A 101 -1.43 6.80 -8.41
N THR A 102 -0.68 6.28 -9.37
CA THR A 102 0.77 6.50 -9.49
C THR A 102 1.05 7.58 -10.51
N LEU A 103 1.86 8.56 -10.16
CA LEU A 103 2.41 9.55 -11.08
C LEU A 103 3.92 9.35 -11.23
N ILE A 104 4.43 9.52 -12.45
CA ILE A 104 5.84 9.29 -12.80
C ILE A 104 6.35 10.44 -13.64
N ALA A 105 7.54 10.98 -13.30
CA ALA A 105 8.21 12.02 -14.08
C ALA A 105 9.67 11.66 -14.35
N SER A 106 10.18 12.07 -15.52
CA SER A 106 11.61 11.95 -15.86
C SER A 106 12.42 13.11 -15.29
N VAL A 107 13.68 12.85 -14.95
CA VAL A 107 14.68 13.84 -14.53
C VAL A 107 15.80 13.85 -15.53
N VAL A 108 15.96 14.97 -16.25
CA VAL A 108 17.00 15.12 -17.27
C VAL A 108 17.96 16.27 -16.90
N SER A 109 19.19 16.21 -17.38
CA SER A 109 20.20 17.26 -17.11
C SER A 109 19.74 18.62 -17.66
N GLY A 110 19.88 19.67 -16.87
CA GLY A 110 19.58 21.05 -17.29
C GLY A 110 18.08 21.41 -17.29
N GLN A 111 17.23 20.59 -16.69
CA GLN A 111 15.79 20.79 -16.72
C GLN A 111 15.19 21.08 -15.34
N TRP A 112 14.35 22.03 -15.29
CA TRP A 112 13.44 22.60 -14.28
C TRP A 112 13.64 24.08 -13.99
N ALA A 113 14.11 24.84 -14.98
CA ALA A 113 14.00 26.32 -14.93
C ALA A 113 12.53 26.82 -15.12
N VAL A 114 11.51 25.94 -15.08
CA VAL A 114 10.13 26.27 -15.47
C VAL A 114 9.18 26.49 -14.29
N VAL A 115 9.65 26.61 -13.04
CA VAL A 115 8.75 26.73 -11.88
C VAL A 115 8.64 28.13 -11.29
N SER A 116 9.26 29.14 -11.87
CA SER A 116 9.14 30.53 -11.41
C SER A 116 8.32 31.42 -12.35
N GLY A 117 7.12 30.99 -12.76
CA GLY A 117 6.16 31.90 -13.42
C GLY A 117 6.59 32.51 -14.77
N GLN A 118 7.76 32.19 -15.29
CA GLN A 118 8.20 32.62 -16.60
C GLN A 118 8.08 31.45 -17.60
N ARG A 119 7.14 31.59 -18.54
CA ARG A 119 6.97 30.71 -19.72
C ARG A 119 8.25 30.73 -20.58
N LYS A 120 9.25 29.93 -20.21
CA LYS A 120 10.28 29.54 -21.17
C LYS A 120 9.83 28.26 -21.83
N GLN A 121 9.40 28.36 -23.10
CA GLN A 121 9.15 27.19 -23.95
C GLN A 121 10.35 26.25 -23.83
N LEU A 122 10.08 25.00 -23.45
CA LEU A 122 11.05 23.92 -23.54
C LEU A 122 11.43 23.79 -25.02
N HIS A 123 12.59 24.29 -25.39
CA HIS A 123 13.08 24.22 -26.78
C HIS A 123 13.17 22.76 -27.22
N ALA A 124 12.91 22.50 -28.49
CA ALA A 124 12.98 21.16 -29.10
C ALA A 124 14.31 20.41 -28.78
N ALA A 125 15.40 21.14 -28.55
CA ALA A 125 16.67 20.60 -28.12
C ALA A 125 16.64 19.84 -26.78
N HIS A 126 15.71 20.15 -25.84
CA HIS A 126 15.61 19.45 -24.56
C HIS A 126 14.95 18.06 -24.68
N ARG A 127 14.24 17.78 -25.77
CA ARG A 127 13.59 16.47 -26.01
C ARG A 127 14.59 15.34 -26.30
N THR A 128 15.85 15.66 -26.53
CA THR A 128 16.92 14.68 -26.85
C THR A 128 17.87 14.41 -25.68
N LEU A 129 17.73 15.11 -24.56
CA LEU A 129 18.58 14.90 -23.40
C LEU A 129 18.31 13.53 -22.76
N PRO A 130 19.37 12.81 -22.34
CA PRO A 130 19.21 11.52 -21.70
C PRO A 130 18.54 11.69 -20.33
N THR A 131 17.62 10.80 -20.01
CA THR A 131 17.03 10.69 -18.67
C THR A 131 18.10 10.18 -17.70
N LEU A 132 18.30 10.88 -16.60
CA LEU A 132 19.22 10.50 -15.54
C LEU A 132 18.53 9.63 -14.49
N PHE A 133 17.34 10.03 -14.10
CA PHE A 133 16.51 9.39 -13.07
C PHE A 133 15.04 9.48 -13.45
N TYR A 134 14.21 8.70 -12.74
CA TYR A 134 12.77 8.94 -12.62
C TYR A 134 12.42 9.16 -11.16
N VAL A 135 11.38 9.93 -10.93
CA VAL A 135 10.70 10.06 -9.64
C VAL A 135 9.27 9.60 -9.79
N ALA A 136 8.76 8.90 -8.79
CA ALA A 136 7.37 8.49 -8.76
C ALA A 136 6.78 8.71 -7.37
N ASP A 137 5.51 9.07 -7.34
CA ASP A 137 4.68 8.95 -6.15
C ASP A 137 3.42 8.14 -6.46
N ARG A 138 2.86 7.55 -5.41
CA ARG A 138 1.57 6.86 -5.43
C ARG A 138 0.78 7.34 -4.24
N ALA A 139 -0.46 7.76 -4.48
CA ALA A 139 -1.35 8.20 -3.43
C ALA A 139 -2.70 7.49 -3.55
N HIS A 140 -3.26 7.07 -2.41
CA HIS A 140 -4.60 6.51 -2.34
C HIS A 140 -5.62 7.65 -2.33
N HIS A 141 -6.29 7.88 -3.46
CA HIS A 141 -7.38 8.85 -3.57
C HIS A 141 -8.60 8.37 -2.79
N ALA A 142 -9.24 9.25 -2.04
CA ALA A 142 -10.41 8.88 -1.22
C ALA A 142 -11.62 8.43 -2.04
N ASP A 143 -11.65 8.74 -3.35
CA ASP A 143 -12.64 8.26 -4.29
C ASP A 143 -12.07 8.37 -5.72
N ILE A 144 -12.23 7.33 -6.50
CA ILE A 144 -11.86 7.27 -7.92
C ILE A 144 -13.08 6.84 -8.78
N GLY A 145 -14.30 7.08 -8.27
CA GLY A 145 -15.54 6.70 -8.95
C GLY A 145 -16.04 5.31 -8.56
N GLY A 146 -16.75 4.68 -9.47
CA GLY A 146 -17.33 3.35 -9.25
C GLY A 146 -18.69 3.38 -8.55
N ALA A 147 -19.21 2.18 -8.22
CA ALA A 147 -20.58 1.98 -7.76
C ALA A 147 -20.81 2.50 -6.33
N THR A 148 -19.77 2.53 -5.50
CA THR A 148 -19.88 2.92 -4.08
C THR A 148 -18.93 4.06 -3.74
N PRO A 149 -19.29 4.96 -2.81
CA PRO A 149 -18.39 5.98 -2.31
C PRO A 149 -17.09 5.34 -1.77
N GLY A 150 -15.94 5.97 -2.06
CA GLY A 150 -14.64 5.52 -1.63
C GLY A 150 -14.03 4.40 -2.48
N SER A 151 -14.71 3.96 -3.55
CA SER A 151 -14.17 2.99 -4.52
C SER A 151 -13.68 1.66 -3.91
N MET A 152 -14.20 1.29 -2.72
CA MET A 152 -13.82 0.11 -1.92
C MET A 152 -15.05 -0.72 -1.54
N GLY A 153 -16.05 -0.76 -2.41
CA GLY A 153 -17.26 -1.58 -2.24
C GLY A 153 -17.07 -3.02 -2.70
N LEU A 154 -18.10 -3.82 -2.47
CA LEU A 154 -18.17 -5.18 -2.97
C LEU A 154 -18.58 -5.15 -4.45
N ALA A 155 -17.60 -5.16 -5.35
CA ALA A 155 -17.78 -5.26 -6.79
C ALA A 155 -17.50 -6.69 -7.30
N THR A 156 -18.00 -7.01 -8.48
CA THR A 156 -17.78 -8.29 -9.17
C THR A 156 -16.78 -8.19 -10.31
N ASP A 157 -16.47 -6.98 -10.72
CA ASP A 157 -15.47 -6.66 -11.75
C ASP A 157 -14.83 -5.29 -11.49
N VAL A 158 -13.72 -5.03 -12.17
CA VAL A 158 -12.94 -3.79 -12.00
C VAL A 158 -13.70 -2.54 -12.46
N TYR A 159 -14.67 -2.66 -13.36
CA TYR A 159 -15.44 -1.51 -13.85
C TYR A 159 -16.37 -0.94 -12.78
N GLY A 160 -16.85 -1.79 -11.86
CA GLY A 160 -17.62 -1.37 -10.69
C GLY A 160 -16.78 -0.66 -9.61
N GLU A 161 -15.45 -0.79 -9.65
CA GLU A 161 -14.55 -0.23 -8.64
C GLU A 161 -14.17 1.23 -8.92
N GLY A 162 -14.22 1.71 -10.17
CA GLY A 162 -13.87 3.10 -10.48
C GLY A 162 -13.27 3.32 -11.87
N VAL A 163 -12.67 4.50 -12.03
CA VAL A 163 -11.99 4.90 -13.27
C VAL A 163 -10.64 4.18 -13.37
N ARG A 164 -10.49 3.36 -14.41
CA ARG A 164 -9.23 2.71 -14.74
C ARG A 164 -8.41 3.61 -15.67
N ILE A 165 -7.24 4.01 -15.22
CA ILE A 165 -6.29 4.88 -15.91
C ILE A 165 -5.11 4.02 -16.37
N PRO A 166 -5.00 3.69 -17.67
CA PRO A 166 -3.79 3.06 -18.22
C PRO A 166 -2.64 4.08 -18.20
N PRO A 167 -1.39 3.68 -18.48
CA PRO A 167 -0.29 4.63 -18.61
C PRO A 167 -0.61 5.75 -19.61
N ILE A 168 -0.91 6.96 -19.10
CA ILE A 168 -1.35 8.11 -19.91
C ILE A 168 -0.65 9.39 -19.44
N HIS A 169 -0.32 10.28 -20.36
CA HIS A 169 0.22 11.59 -19.99
C HIS A 169 -0.86 12.46 -19.32
N LEU A 170 -0.64 12.78 -18.06
CA LEU A 170 -1.42 13.77 -17.30
C LEU A 170 -0.84 15.17 -17.48
N VAL A 171 0.49 15.27 -17.69
CA VAL A 171 1.20 16.51 -18.01
C VAL A 171 2.07 16.25 -19.24
N ARG A 172 2.07 17.17 -20.19
CA ARG A 172 2.96 17.15 -21.37
C ARG A 172 3.77 18.45 -21.44
N ALA A 173 5.09 18.33 -21.47
CA ALA A 173 6.00 19.47 -21.56
C ALA A 173 5.71 20.58 -20.51
N GLY A 174 5.28 20.19 -19.31
CA GLY A 174 4.97 21.11 -18.21
C GLY A 174 3.53 21.61 -18.16
N GLU A 175 2.69 21.30 -19.15
CA GLU A 175 1.28 21.73 -19.22
C GLU A 175 0.36 20.53 -18.89
N ILE A 176 -0.64 20.76 -18.01
CA ILE A 176 -1.65 19.74 -17.69
C ILE A 176 -2.47 19.44 -18.94
N CYS A 177 -2.71 18.15 -19.19
CA CYS A 177 -3.61 17.68 -20.24
C CYS A 177 -5.06 17.88 -19.77
N ASP A 178 -5.63 19.05 -20.00
CA ASP A 178 -6.94 19.46 -19.50
C ASP A 178 -8.06 18.47 -19.82
N ASP A 179 -8.07 17.88 -21.01
CA ASP A 179 -9.11 16.91 -21.41
C ASP A 179 -9.01 15.61 -20.61
N VAL A 180 -7.79 15.15 -20.29
CA VAL A 180 -7.57 13.97 -19.43
C VAL A 180 -8.02 14.27 -18.02
N MET A 181 -7.63 15.43 -17.46
CA MET A 181 -8.04 15.85 -16.12
C MET A 181 -9.56 15.98 -16.03
N LYS A 182 -10.21 16.66 -16.99
CA LYS A 182 -11.67 16.79 -17.06
C LYS A 182 -12.36 15.43 -17.11
N LEU A 183 -11.86 14.50 -17.93
CA LEU A 183 -12.43 13.15 -18.03
C LEU A 183 -12.37 12.43 -16.68
N ILE A 184 -11.24 12.47 -16.00
CA ILE A 184 -11.09 11.84 -14.67
C ILE A 184 -12.07 12.50 -13.68
N LEU A 185 -12.05 13.83 -13.59
CA LEU A 185 -12.84 14.59 -12.62
C LEU A 185 -14.36 14.47 -12.84
N ALA A 186 -14.80 14.22 -14.06
CA ALA A 186 -16.22 13.97 -14.37
C ALA A 186 -16.73 12.61 -13.85
N ASN A 187 -15.84 11.69 -13.52
CA ASN A 187 -16.17 10.32 -13.12
C ASN A 187 -15.91 10.02 -11.64
N VAL A 188 -15.51 11.01 -10.84
CA VAL A 188 -15.15 10.85 -9.42
C VAL A 188 -16.00 11.76 -8.54
N ARG A 189 -16.23 11.35 -7.29
CA ARG A 189 -16.89 12.18 -6.26
C ARG A 189 -15.91 13.19 -5.68
N SER A 190 -16.42 14.33 -5.18
CA SER A 190 -15.60 15.40 -4.60
C SER A 190 -14.48 15.86 -5.55
N SER A 191 -14.83 16.15 -6.81
CA SER A 191 -13.89 16.43 -7.91
C SER A 191 -12.86 17.52 -7.60
N LYS A 192 -13.24 18.57 -6.86
CA LYS A 192 -12.31 19.65 -6.44
C LYS A 192 -11.18 19.13 -5.53
N GLU A 193 -11.52 18.26 -4.59
CA GLU A 193 -10.55 17.62 -3.71
C GLU A 193 -9.62 16.70 -4.49
N ARG A 194 -10.18 15.93 -5.46
CA ARG A 194 -9.39 15.05 -6.34
C ARG A 194 -8.42 15.83 -7.21
N GLN A 195 -8.87 16.93 -7.80
CA GLN A 195 -7.99 17.81 -8.58
C GLN A 195 -6.82 18.34 -7.75
N ALA A 196 -7.10 18.82 -6.56
CA ALA A 196 -6.07 19.35 -5.67
C ALA A 196 -5.07 18.27 -5.22
N ASP A 197 -5.52 17.03 -5.01
CA ASP A 197 -4.64 15.90 -4.70
C ASP A 197 -3.75 15.52 -5.89
N PHE A 198 -4.25 15.54 -7.14
CA PHE A 198 -3.42 15.37 -8.35
C PHE A 198 -2.37 16.48 -8.48
N GLU A 199 -2.74 17.73 -8.24
CA GLU A 199 -1.81 18.86 -8.27
C GLU A 199 -0.73 18.74 -7.18
N ALA A 200 -1.10 18.24 -5.99
CA ALA A 200 -0.15 17.94 -4.91
C ALA A 200 0.85 16.83 -5.29
N GLN A 201 0.39 15.77 -5.96
CA GLN A 201 1.27 14.72 -6.49
C GLN A 201 2.25 15.29 -7.53
N ILE A 202 1.78 16.09 -8.48
CA ILE A 202 2.65 16.79 -9.46
C ILE A 202 3.68 17.68 -8.75
N GLY A 203 3.28 18.38 -7.67
CA GLY A 203 4.17 19.19 -6.84
C GLY A 203 5.25 18.36 -6.12
N SER A 204 4.88 17.17 -5.64
CA SER A 204 5.80 16.19 -5.04
C SER A 204 6.87 15.73 -6.03
N LEU A 205 6.48 15.34 -7.25
CA LEU A 205 7.42 14.95 -8.31
C LEU A 205 8.41 16.08 -8.65
N LYS A 206 7.93 17.33 -8.72
CA LYS A 206 8.80 18.52 -8.95
C LYS A 206 9.84 18.67 -7.84
N THR A 207 9.43 18.44 -6.59
CA THR A 207 10.34 18.49 -5.43
C THR A 207 11.44 17.43 -5.58
N GLY A 208 11.08 16.20 -5.88
CA GLY A 208 12.04 15.09 -6.07
C GLY A 208 13.00 15.35 -7.23
N ALA A 209 12.49 15.81 -8.38
CA ALA A 209 13.32 16.12 -9.53
C ALA A 209 14.34 17.23 -9.23
N ASN A 210 13.94 18.31 -8.57
CA ASN A 210 14.84 19.40 -8.18
C ASN A 210 15.95 18.91 -7.24
N ARG A 211 15.60 18.10 -6.23
CA ARG A 211 16.57 17.55 -5.28
C ARG A 211 17.58 16.61 -5.94
N LEU A 212 17.15 15.80 -6.91
CA LEU A 212 18.06 14.96 -7.69
C LEU A 212 19.03 15.78 -8.55
N LEU A 213 18.53 16.85 -9.17
CA LEU A 213 19.37 17.77 -9.95
C LEU A 213 20.40 18.50 -9.07
N GLU A 214 20.03 18.91 -7.86
CA GLU A 214 20.98 19.48 -6.89
C GLU A 214 22.10 18.49 -6.50
N ILE A 215 21.77 17.20 -6.34
CA ILE A 215 22.77 16.15 -6.09
C ILE A 215 23.72 16.03 -7.28
N VAL A 216 23.17 15.99 -8.49
CA VAL A 216 23.97 15.90 -9.74
C VAL A 216 24.86 17.12 -9.92
N GLU A 217 24.35 18.33 -9.63
CA GLU A 217 25.12 19.57 -9.73
C GLU A 217 26.30 19.60 -8.75
N ARG A 218 26.06 19.19 -7.50
CA ARG A 218 27.08 19.24 -6.43
C ARG A 218 28.12 18.11 -6.52
N ARG A 219 27.73 16.94 -7.00
CA ARG A 219 28.55 15.70 -6.97
C ARG A 219 29.02 15.23 -8.35
N GLY A 220 28.40 15.76 -9.41
CA GLY A 220 28.63 15.32 -10.77
C GLY A 220 27.76 14.12 -11.18
N THR A 221 27.31 14.14 -12.42
CA THR A 221 26.40 13.11 -13.00
C THR A 221 26.97 11.71 -12.88
N LYS A 222 28.27 11.55 -13.24
CA LYS A 222 28.93 10.24 -13.26
C LYS A 222 28.95 9.59 -11.88
N GLU A 223 29.33 10.36 -10.85
CA GLU A 223 29.40 9.85 -9.47
C GLU A 223 28.00 9.51 -8.95
N ALA A 224 27.00 10.37 -9.16
CA ALA A 224 25.63 10.12 -8.74
C ALA A 224 25.07 8.81 -9.32
N LEU A 225 25.16 8.62 -10.64
CA LEU A 225 24.70 7.39 -11.29
C LEU A 225 25.49 6.14 -10.84
N GLN A 226 26.78 6.26 -10.62
CA GLN A 226 27.62 5.16 -10.15
C GLN A 226 27.21 4.71 -8.74
N TYR A 227 26.97 5.64 -7.81
CA TYR A 227 26.56 5.28 -6.45
C TYR A 227 25.10 4.79 -6.38
N ALA A 228 24.22 5.20 -7.30
CA ALA A 228 22.91 4.57 -7.47
C ALA A 228 23.06 3.06 -7.76
N GLU A 229 23.94 2.69 -8.70
CA GLU A 229 24.22 1.28 -9.01
C GLU A 229 24.90 0.55 -7.84
N HIS A 230 25.80 1.21 -7.12
CA HIS A 230 26.44 0.62 -5.93
C HIS A 230 25.43 0.33 -4.80
N LEU A 231 24.42 1.18 -4.60
CA LEU A 231 23.34 0.95 -3.62
C LEU A 231 22.49 -0.27 -3.99
N ILE A 232 22.11 -0.42 -5.26
CA ILE A 232 21.37 -1.58 -5.75
C ILE A 232 22.20 -2.86 -5.53
N SER A 233 23.46 -2.85 -5.97
CA SER A 233 24.38 -3.98 -5.80
C SER A 233 24.65 -4.32 -4.33
N TYR A 234 24.73 -3.30 -3.45
CA TYR A 234 24.89 -3.50 -2.01
C TYR A 234 23.68 -4.20 -1.40
N SER A 235 22.47 -3.72 -1.70
CA SER A 235 21.22 -4.32 -1.21
C SER A 235 21.07 -5.77 -1.67
N SER A 236 21.44 -6.07 -2.93
CA SER A 236 21.43 -7.44 -3.45
C SER A 236 22.36 -8.36 -2.65
N ARG A 237 23.60 -7.93 -2.39
CA ARG A 237 24.54 -8.72 -1.58
C ARG A 237 24.06 -8.93 -0.15
N MET A 238 23.44 -7.91 0.47
CA MET A 238 22.92 -8.02 1.83
C MET A 238 21.72 -8.98 1.90
N MET A 239 20.82 -8.94 0.91
CA MET A 239 19.71 -9.88 0.84
C MET A 239 20.20 -11.31 0.60
N ARG A 240 21.19 -11.52 -0.29
CA ARG A 240 21.80 -12.83 -0.51
C ARG A 240 22.37 -13.40 0.79
N ARG A 241 23.12 -12.61 1.56
CA ARG A 241 23.63 -13.03 2.88
C ARG A 241 22.51 -13.36 3.87
N THR A 242 21.42 -12.59 3.82
CA THR A 242 20.26 -12.84 4.69
C THR A 242 19.59 -14.17 4.33
N ILE A 243 19.45 -14.48 3.05
CA ILE A 243 18.87 -15.74 2.57
C ILE A 243 19.81 -16.91 2.87
N ASP A 244 21.11 -16.78 2.63
CA ASP A 244 22.12 -17.79 2.91
C ASP A 244 22.19 -18.21 4.40
N ALA A 245 21.79 -17.32 5.30
CA ALA A 245 21.66 -17.61 6.72
C ALA A 245 20.37 -18.37 7.10
N ILE A 246 19.46 -18.61 6.16
CA ILE A 246 18.26 -19.44 6.34
C ILE A 246 18.62 -20.85 5.91
N PRO A 247 18.33 -21.89 6.71
CA PRO A 247 18.61 -23.28 6.32
C PRO A 247 18.03 -23.63 4.96
N ASP A 248 18.81 -24.32 4.12
CA ASP A 248 18.32 -24.87 2.85
C ASP A 248 17.14 -25.79 3.07
N GLY A 249 16.13 -25.70 2.21
CA GLY A 249 14.94 -26.54 2.34
C GLY A 249 13.71 -25.99 1.65
N SER A 250 12.60 -26.71 1.81
CA SER A 250 11.29 -26.33 1.28
C SER A 250 10.28 -26.24 2.42
N TYR A 251 9.74 -25.06 2.63
CA TYR A 251 8.86 -24.71 3.74
C TYR A 251 7.48 -24.36 3.20
N GLN A 252 6.45 -25.09 3.63
CA GLN A 252 5.10 -24.92 3.13
C GLN A 252 4.17 -24.43 4.22
N ALA A 253 3.21 -23.59 3.84
CA ALA A 253 2.10 -23.18 4.70
C ALA A 253 0.85 -22.93 3.87
N GLU A 254 -0.28 -22.97 4.58
CA GLU A 254 -1.59 -22.57 4.08
C GLU A 254 -2.26 -21.70 5.13
N ASP A 255 -2.96 -20.68 4.69
CA ASP A 255 -3.97 -19.92 5.44
C ASP A 255 -5.13 -19.61 4.47
N ALA A 256 -6.23 -19.03 4.94
CA ALA A 256 -7.35 -18.75 4.07
C ALA A 256 -8.04 -17.43 4.45
N LEU A 257 -8.61 -16.75 3.45
CA LEU A 257 -9.57 -15.68 3.67
C LEU A 257 -10.92 -16.29 4.03
N ASP A 258 -11.72 -15.58 4.83
CA ASP A 258 -12.99 -16.10 5.36
C ASP A 258 -14.03 -16.39 4.25
N ASP A 259 -14.15 -15.52 3.28
CA ASP A 259 -15.00 -15.61 2.08
C ASP A 259 -14.79 -14.38 1.17
N ASP A 260 -15.42 -14.39 -0.02
CA ASP A 260 -15.39 -13.27 -0.99
C ASP A 260 -16.56 -12.28 -0.85
N GLY A 261 -17.41 -12.45 0.14
CA GLY A 261 -18.63 -11.65 0.35
C GLY A 261 -19.81 -12.05 -0.57
N ILE A 262 -19.62 -12.96 -1.51
CA ILE A 262 -20.63 -13.41 -2.49
C ILE A 262 -20.91 -14.90 -2.35
N SER A 263 -19.88 -15.74 -2.46
CA SER A 263 -20.03 -17.20 -2.44
C SER A 263 -20.12 -17.79 -1.03
N GLY A 264 -19.64 -17.04 -0.02
CA GLY A 264 -19.56 -17.50 1.36
C GLY A 264 -18.53 -18.62 1.61
N LYS A 265 -17.74 -18.99 0.60
CA LYS A 265 -16.75 -20.06 0.66
C LYS A 265 -15.39 -19.53 1.12
N GLU A 266 -14.70 -20.34 1.93
CA GLU A 266 -13.32 -20.09 2.33
C GLU A 266 -12.38 -20.10 1.11
N ILE A 267 -11.37 -19.22 1.12
CA ILE A 267 -10.47 -19.02 -0.02
C ILE A 267 -9.03 -19.33 0.44
N PRO A 268 -8.53 -20.54 0.22
CA PRO A 268 -7.17 -20.94 0.59
C PRO A 268 -6.08 -20.20 -0.19
N ILE A 269 -5.04 -19.77 0.54
CA ILE A 269 -3.78 -19.30 -0.01
C ILE A 269 -2.69 -20.27 0.44
N ARG A 270 -1.98 -20.85 -0.53
CA ARG A 270 -0.90 -21.81 -0.32
C ARG A 270 0.41 -21.20 -0.74
N VAL A 271 1.46 -21.45 0.03
CA VAL A 271 2.81 -21.02 -0.33
C VAL A 271 3.83 -22.12 -0.05
N ARG A 272 4.79 -22.23 -0.96
CA ARG A 272 6.02 -22.99 -0.78
C ARG A 272 7.20 -22.04 -0.91
N VAL A 273 7.97 -21.86 0.16
CA VAL A 273 9.22 -21.10 0.17
C VAL A 273 10.38 -22.09 0.07
N THR A 274 11.13 -22.05 -1.01
CA THR A 274 12.32 -22.89 -1.21
C THR A 274 13.55 -22.02 -1.07
N ILE A 275 14.43 -22.38 -0.14
CA ILE A 275 15.73 -21.75 0.08
C ILE A 275 16.80 -22.67 -0.46
N LYS A 276 17.68 -22.13 -1.30
CA LYS A 276 18.85 -22.83 -1.84
C LYS A 276 20.03 -21.87 -1.92
N ALA A 277 20.99 -22.07 -1.01
CA ALA A 277 22.13 -21.16 -0.83
C ALA A 277 21.63 -19.70 -0.65
N ASP A 278 22.07 -18.79 -1.48
CA ASP A 278 21.78 -17.36 -1.41
C ASP A 278 20.50 -16.92 -2.18
N ARG A 279 19.62 -17.89 -2.54
CA ARG A 279 18.42 -17.64 -3.34
C ARG A 279 17.16 -18.18 -2.67
N ALA A 280 16.05 -17.46 -2.85
CA ALA A 280 14.74 -17.86 -2.41
C ALA A 280 13.77 -17.94 -3.61
N ARG A 281 12.90 -18.96 -3.60
CA ARG A 281 11.77 -19.08 -4.52
C ARG A 281 10.50 -19.19 -3.68
N VAL A 282 9.57 -18.29 -3.93
CA VAL A 282 8.27 -18.21 -3.24
C VAL A 282 7.18 -18.53 -4.25
N ASP A 283 6.60 -19.73 -4.12
CA ASP A 283 5.68 -20.32 -5.07
C ASP A 283 4.28 -20.49 -4.47
N PHE A 284 3.28 -19.83 -5.06
CA PHE A 284 1.88 -19.84 -4.64
C PHE A 284 1.02 -20.84 -5.43
N THR A 285 1.63 -21.74 -6.19
CA THR A 285 0.91 -22.79 -6.92
C THR A 285 0.03 -23.60 -5.98
N GLY A 286 -1.25 -23.79 -6.35
CA GLY A 286 -2.26 -24.48 -5.56
C GLY A 286 -3.08 -23.55 -4.66
N SER A 287 -2.88 -22.23 -4.69
CA SER A 287 -3.82 -21.26 -4.14
C SER A 287 -5.15 -21.30 -4.90
N SER A 288 -6.22 -20.81 -4.27
CA SER A 288 -7.56 -20.74 -4.89
C SER A 288 -7.52 -20.07 -6.27
N PRO A 289 -8.38 -20.51 -7.20
CA PRO A 289 -8.72 -19.71 -8.36
C PRO A 289 -9.20 -18.32 -7.94
N GLN A 290 -9.15 -17.35 -8.87
CA GLN A 290 -9.78 -16.05 -8.64
C GLN A 290 -11.26 -16.19 -8.31
N VAL A 291 -11.80 -15.29 -7.50
CA VAL A 291 -13.16 -15.32 -6.97
C VAL A 291 -14.03 -14.22 -7.59
N ALA A 292 -15.35 -14.33 -7.42
CA ALA A 292 -16.29 -13.35 -7.96
C ALA A 292 -16.27 -12.01 -7.22
N GLY A 293 -15.92 -12.01 -5.92
CA GLY A 293 -15.87 -10.78 -5.11
C GLY A 293 -14.53 -10.06 -5.19
N ALA A 294 -14.44 -8.93 -4.52
CA ALA A 294 -13.36 -7.95 -4.63
C ALA A 294 -12.01 -8.36 -3.99
N LEU A 295 -11.81 -9.63 -3.59
CA LEU A 295 -10.61 -10.06 -2.85
C LEU A 295 -9.44 -10.49 -3.73
N ASN A 296 -9.57 -10.47 -5.05
CA ASN A 296 -8.49 -10.92 -5.93
C ASN A 296 -7.29 -9.96 -5.85
N ALA A 297 -6.10 -10.49 -5.62
CA ALA A 297 -4.87 -9.74 -5.75
C ALA A 297 -4.32 -9.83 -7.18
N VAL A 298 -3.65 -8.78 -7.63
CA VAL A 298 -2.82 -8.82 -8.84
C VAL A 298 -1.38 -9.19 -8.49
N GLU A 299 -0.58 -9.57 -9.49
CA GLU A 299 0.81 -9.98 -9.29
C GLU A 299 1.62 -8.96 -8.48
N ALA A 300 1.44 -7.67 -8.77
CA ALA A 300 2.14 -6.58 -8.10
C ALA A 300 1.92 -6.58 -6.57
N ILE A 301 0.74 -6.96 -6.11
CA ILE A 301 0.42 -7.10 -4.68
C ILE A 301 1.13 -8.29 -4.07
N THR A 302 1.15 -9.42 -4.76
CA THR A 302 1.83 -10.64 -4.28
C THR A 302 3.34 -10.42 -4.19
N VAL A 303 3.94 -9.76 -5.18
CA VAL A 303 5.35 -9.35 -5.15
C VAL A 303 5.63 -8.39 -3.99
N SER A 304 4.75 -7.39 -3.75
CA SER A 304 4.89 -6.48 -2.60
C SER A 304 4.85 -7.20 -1.26
N ALA A 305 3.94 -8.16 -1.09
CA ALA A 305 3.81 -8.92 0.14
C ALA A 305 5.06 -9.79 0.42
N VAL A 306 5.62 -10.43 -0.61
CA VAL A 306 6.88 -11.16 -0.51
C VAL A 306 8.04 -10.21 -0.20
N SER A 307 8.13 -9.09 -0.90
CA SER A 307 9.16 -8.06 -0.67
C SER A 307 9.14 -7.57 0.78
N TYR A 308 7.95 -7.30 1.33
CA TYR A 308 7.78 -6.91 2.73
C TYR A 308 8.34 -7.97 3.70
N VAL A 309 8.00 -9.24 3.49
CA VAL A 309 8.47 -10.33 4.37
C VAL A 309 10.00 -10.40 4.38
N PHE A 310 10.64 -10.38 3.21
CA PHE A 310 12.10 -10.43 3.13
C PHE A 310 12.74 -9.12 3.62
N ARG A 311 12.08 -7.97 3.43
CA ARG A 311 12.51 -6.69 4.01
C ARG A 311 12.57 -6.76 5.55
N CYS A 312 11.60 -7.40 6.19
CA CYS A 312 11.62 -7.63 7.64
C CYS A 312 12.78 -8.54 8.09
N LEU A 313 13.27 -9.42 7.22
CA LEU A 313 14.39 -10.33 7.53
C LEU A 313 15.76 -9.67 7.36
N VAL A 314 15.92 -8.79 6.37
CA VAL A 314 17.22 -8.16 6.05
C VAL A 314 17.60 -7.03 7.02
N GLY A 315 16.61 -6.43 7.68
CA GLY A 315 16.82 -5.33 8.63
C GLY A 315 16.77 -3.93 8.00
N THR A 316 16.67 -2.90 8.85
CA THR A 316 16.44 -1.50 8.45
C THR A 316 17.67 -0.81 7.89
N ASP A 317 18.89 -1.27 8.21
CA ASP A 317 20.14 -0.64 7.80
C ASP A 317 20.48 -0.86 6.32
N VAL A 318 19.77 -1.78 5.65
CA VAL A 318 19.96 -2.04 4.21
C VAL A 318 19.03 -1.15 3.39
N PRO A 319 19.54 -0.47 2.34
CA PRO A 319 18.71 0.38 1.48
C PRO A 319 17.54 -0.38 0.85
N ALA A 320 16.36 0.26 0.82
CA ALA A 320 15.18 -0.26 0.12
C ALA A 320 15.30 0.01 -1.38
N SER A 321 16.09 -0.80 -2.07
CA SER A 321 16.35 -0.68 -3.52
C SER A 321 15.98 -1.96 -4.27
N ALA A 322 16.01 -1.90 -5.60
CA ALA A 322 15.73 -3.03 -6.49
C ALA A 322 16.55 -4.28 -6.17
N GLY A 323 17.77 -4.10 -5.65
CA GLY A 323 18.67 -5.19 -5.28
C GLY A 323 18.09 -6.16 -4.26
N LEU A 324 17.15 -5.73 -3.41
CA LEU A 324 16.53 -6.60 -2.42
C LEU A 324 15.77 -7.78 -3.06
N MET A 325 15.16 -7.57 -4.23
CA MET A 325 14.35 -8.61 -4.89
C MET A 325 15.15 -9.46 -5.90
N GLU A 326 16.38 -9.08 -6.27
CA GLU A 326 17.17 -9.84 -7.23
C GLU A 326 17.40 -11.33 -6.89
N PRO A 327 17.65 -11.74 -5.62
CA PRO A 327 17.81 -13.14 -5.28
C PRO A 327 16.50 -13.87 -4.99
N ILE A 328 15.34 -13.24 -5.20
CA ILE A 328 14.02 -13.77 -4.83
C ILE A 328 13.17 -13.93 -6.09
N GLU A 329 12.80 -15.16 -6.38
CA GLU A 329 11.83 -15.51 -7.43
C GLU A 329 10.44 -15.64 -6.82
N VAL A 330 9.44 -14.96 -7.39
CA VAL A 330 8.03 -15.07 -6.99
C VAL A 330 7.24 -15.73 -8.11
N ILE A 331 6.50 -16.80 -7.78
CA ILE A 331 5.59 -17.47 -8.70
C ILE A 331 4.17 -17.30 -8.20
N ALA A 332 3.41 -16.48 -8.89
CA ALA A 332 2.00 -16.23 -8.68
C ALA A 332 1.23 -16.69 -9.92
N PRO A 333 0.64 -17.90 -9.94
CA PRO A 333 -0.06 -18.40 -11.12
C PRO A 333 -1.22 -17.52 -11.52
N GLU A 334 -1.29 -17.17 -12.79
CA GLU A 334 -2.34 -16.33 -13.35
C GLU A 334 -3.73 -16.99 -13.24
N GLY A 335 -4.77 -16.18 -12.98
CA GLY A 335 -6.14 -16.65 -12.79
C GLY A 335 -6.41 -17.21 -11.38
N THR A 336 -5.53 -16.91 -10.43
CA THR A 336 -5.69 -17.27 -9.01
C THR A 336 -5.95 -16.03 -8.15
N ILE A 337 -6.32 -16.27 -6.88
CA ILE A 337 -6.55 -15.22 -5.87
C ILE A 337 -5.32 -14.33 -5.64
N VAL A 338 -4.12 -14.79 -5.98
CA VAL A 338 -2.84 -14.09 -5.82
C VAL A 338 -2.35 -13.43 -7.12
N ASN A 339 -2.98 -13.70 -8.26
CA ASN A 339 -2.70 -13.09 -9.56
C ASN A 339 -3.91 -13.23 -10.49
N ALA A 340 -4.87 -12.36 -10.31
CA ALA A 340 -6.12 -12.41 -11.04
C ALA A 340 -5.99 -11.85 -12.46
N ARG A 341 -6.85 -12.36 -13.35
CA ARG A 341 -7.01 -11.87 -14.72
C ARG A 341 -8.08 -10.79 -14.79
N HIS A 342 -7.87 -9.84 -15.68
CA HIS A 342 -8.91 -8.90 -16.10
C HIS A 342 -10.16 -9.67 -16.57
N PRO A 343 -11.38 -9.19 -16.26
CA PRO A 343 -11.75 -7.98 -15.53
C PRO A 343 -12.08 -8.20 -14.03
N ALA A 344 -11.42 -9.13 -13.34
CA ALA A 344 -11.70 -9.43 -11.94
C ALA A 344 -11.68 -8.17 -11.06
N SER A 345 -12.60 -8.12 -10.08
CA SER A 345 -12.59 -7.12 -9.02
C SER A 345 -11.40 -7.33 -8.07
N VAL A 346 -10.65 -6.28 -7.72
CA VAL A 346 -9.34 -6.37 -7.04
C VAL A 346 -9.16 -5.40 -5.86
N ALA A 347 -10.14 -4.57 -5.55
CA ALA A 347 -10.04 -3.56 -4.49
C ALA A 347 -9.63 -4.17 -3.14
N GLY A 348 -10.28 -5.26 -2.73
CA GLY A 348 -9.97 -5.98 -1.49
C GLY A 348 -8.69 -6.80 -1.55
N GLY A 349 -8.19 -7.14 -2.74
CA GLY A 349 -6.91 -7.82 -2.92
C GLY A 349 -5.74 -7.03 -2.38
N ASN A 350 -5.74 -5.72 -2.63
CA ASN A 350 -4.73 -4.78 -2.14
C ASN A 350 -4.66 -4.73 -0.61
N VAL A 351 -5.76 -4.89 0.07
CA VAL A 351 -5.91 -4.65 1.51
C VAL A 351 -6.08 -5.92 2.34
N GLU A 352 -6.87 -6.90 1.90
CA GLU A 352 -7.18 -8.10 2.69
C GLU A 352 -6.31 -9.29 2.28
N THR A 353 -6.24 -9.57 0.96
CA THR A 353 -5.44 -10.70 0.44
C THR A 353 -3.95 -10.47 0.66
N SER A 354 -3.47 -9.23 0.51
CA SER A 354 -2.09 -8.87 0.78
C SER A 354 -1.67 -9.18 2.22
N GLN A 355 -2.51 -8.86 3.20
CA GLN A 355 -2.27 -9.18 4.61
C GLN A 355 -2.19 -10.69 4.84
N ARG A 356 -3.07 -11.46 4.18
CA ARG A 356 -3.09 -12.90 4.31
C ARG A 356 -1.88 -13.57 3.65
N ILE A 357 -1.42 -13.03 2.49
CA ILE A 357 -0.18 -13.49 1.84
C ILE A 357 1.00 -13.35 2.79
N VAL A 358 1.16 -12.18 3.45
CA VAL A 358 2.23 -11.95 4.41
C VAL A 358 2.19 -12.95 5.56
N ASP A 359 1.02 -13.12 6.21
CA ASP A 359 0.86 -14.08 7.31
C ASP A 359 1.21 -15.52 6.84
N THR A 360 0.82 -15.90 5.61
CA THR A 360 1.07 -17.25 5.08
C THR A 360 2.56 -17.47 4.80
N VAL A 361 3.27 -16.48 4.24
CA VAL A 361 4.72 -16.57 3.99
C VAL A 361 5.49 -16.60 5.31
N PHE A 362 5.13 -15.77 6.28
CA PHE A 362 5.72 -15.85 7.63
C PHE A 362 5.47 -17.21 8.29
N LYS A 363 4.26 -17.76 8.18
CA LYS A 363 3.93 -19.09 8.70
C LYS A 363 4.82 -20.18 8.10
N ALA A 364 5.10 -20.13 6.79
CA ALA A 364 6.05 -21.04 6.14
C ALA A 364 7.46 -20.88 6.71
N LEU A 365 7.97 -19.65 6.77
CA LEU A 365 9.31 -19.32 7.28
C LEU A 365 9.47 -19.58 8.78
N SER A 366 8.39 -19.63 9.57
CA SER A 366 8.47 -19.94 11.01
C SER A 366 9.05 -21.32 11.32
N ARG A 367 9.04 -22.22 10.33
CA ARG A 367 9.66 -23.55 10.42
C ARG A 367 11.18 -23.49 10.25
N ALA A 368 11.66 -22.58 9.38
CA ALA A 368 13.08 -22.34 9.15
C ALA A 368 13.68 -21.45 10.24
N LEU A 369 12.93 -20.45 10.69
CA LEU A 369 13.38 -19.38 11.56
C LEU A 369 12.51 -19.26 12.83
N PRO A 370 12.46 -20.31 13.67
CA PRO A 370 11.53 -20.38 14.80
C PRO A 370 11.77 -19.31 15.90
N GLY A 371 12.96 -18.72 15.93
CA GLY A 371 13.34 -17.66 16.86
C GLY A 371 13.23 -16.25 16.28
N ARG A 372 12.72 -16.08 15.06
CA ARG A 372 12.64 -14.76 14.38
C ARG A 372 11.24 -14.39 13.94
N ILE A 373 10.42 -15.36 13.52
CA ILE A 373 9.11 -15.10 12.92
C ILE A 373 8.04 -14.91 14.02
N PRO A 374 7.23 -13.84 13.94
CA PRO A 374 6.14 -13.57 14.88
C PRO A 374 4.93 -14.49 14.61
N ALA A 375 4.00 -14.56 15.59
CA ALA A 375 2.65 -15.06 15.39
C ALA A 375 1.87 -14.15 14.44
N ALA A 376 0.70 -14.58 13.96
CA ALA A 376 -0.12 -13.78 13.04
C ALA A 376 -0.55 -12.45 13.68
N SER A 377 -0.49 -11.40 12.91
CA SER A 377 -1.11 -10.12 13.25
C SER A 377 -2.61 -10.16 12.92
N GLN A 378 -3.34 -9.06 13.13
CA GLN A 378 -4.77 -8.96 12.86
C GLN A 378 -5.20 -9.50 11.48
N GLY A 379 -4.33 -9.44 10.45
CA GLY A 379 -4.50 -10.07 9.15
C GLY A 379 -5.66 -9.52 8.30
N THR A 380 -6.04 -8.27 8.52
CA THR A 380 -7.07 -7.49 7.80
C THR A 380 -6.79 -6.02 8.00
N MET A 381 -7.18 -5.16 7.06
CA MET A 381 -7.08 -3.70 7.25
C MET A 381 -8.36 -3.10 7.84
N ASN A 382 -9.46 -3.88 7.93
CA ASN A 382 -10.76 -3.41 8.40
C ASN A 382 -11.20 -2.13 7.68
N ASN A 383 -11.30 -2.19 6.35
CA ASN A 383 -11.62 -1.05 5.51
C ASN A 383 -13.06 -0.61 5.71
N LEU A 384 -13.24 0.67 5.91
CA LEU A 384 -14.52 1.35 6.06
C LEU A 384 -14.59 2.51 5.10
N THR A 385 -15.62 2.55 4.26
CA THR A 385 -16.00 3.74 3.50
C THR A 385 -17.36 4.24 3.94
N ILE A 386 -17.55 5.55 3.98
CA ILE A 386 -18.83 6.20 4.25
C ILE A 386 -18.96 7.39 3.30
N GLY A 387 -20.04 7.46 2.54
CA GLY A 387 -20.27 8.59 1.65
C GLY A 387 -21.73 8.94 1.48
N GLY A 388 -22.01 10.15 1.04
CA GLY A 388 -23.34 10.69 0.88
C GLY A 388 -23.33 12.18 0.61
N ILE A 389 -24.41 12.85 0.98
CA ILE A 389 -24.51 14.32 0.93
C ILE A 389 -24.32 14.88 2.34
N ASP A 390 -23.39 15.81 2.49
CA ASP A 390 -23.18 16.50 3.76
C ASP A 390 -24.35 17.50 4.00
N PRO A 391 -25.18 17.28 5.02
CA PRO A 391 -26.33 18.15 5.30
C PRO A 391 -25.93 19.58 5.69
N ARG A 392 -24.65 19.83 6.05
CA ARG A 392 -24.15 21.17 6.41
C ARG A 392 -23.85 22.01 5.17
N THR A 393 -23.47 21.39 4.06
CA THR A 393 -22.97 22.07 2.86
C THR A 393 -23.78 21.77 1.61
N GLY A 394 -24.56 20.69 1.59
CA GLY A 394 -25.25 20.16 0.41
C GLY A 394 -24.32 19.52 -0.62
N LEU A 395 -23.03 19.33 -0.30
CA LEU A 395 -22.03 18.75 -1.20
C LEU A 395 -21.86 17.24 -0.92
N GLU A 396 -21.44 16.51 -1.94
CA GLU A 396 -21.03 15.12 -1.81
C GLU A 396 -19.76 15.01 -0.94
N PHE A 397 -19.71 13.95 -0.12
CA PHE A 397 -18.49 13.56 0.60
C PHE A 397 -18.22 12.08 0.40
N SER A 398 -16.95 11.71 0.49
CA SER A 398 -16.48 10.34 0.50
C SER A 398 -15.35 10.21 1.52
N TYR A 399 -15.58 9.41 2.54
CA TYR A 399 -14.63 9.10 3.60
C TYR A 399 -14.16 7.66 3.49
N TYR A 400 -12.84 7.41 3.64
CA TYR A 400 -12.23 6.09 3.70
C TYR A 400 -11.28 5.99 4.88
N GLU A 401 -11.32 4.84 5.58
CA GLU A 401 -10.43 4.56 6.72
C GLU A 401 -10.10 3.06 6.79
N THR A 402 -8.86 2.75 7.17
CA THR A 402 -8.47 1.43 7.71
C THR A 402 -8.40 1.52 9.23
N VAL A 403 -8.81 0.46 9.94
CA VAL A 403 -8.77 0.47 11.41
C VAL A 403 -7.74 -0.52 11.92
N ALA A 404 -6.81 -0.02 12.75
CA ALA A 404 -5.73 -0.80 13.33
C ALA A 404 -6.25 -1.93 14.25
N GLY A 405 -5.48 -3.00 14.37
CA GLY A 405 -5.78 -4.11 15.27
C GLY A 405 -4.56 -4.57 16.07
N GLY A 406 -4.50 -5.83 16.46
CA GLY A 406 -3.40 -6.36 17.25
C GLY A 406 -2.26 -6.90 16.39
N MET A 407 -1.03 -6.61 16.78
CA MET A 407 0.18 -7.21 16.20
C MET A 407 0.42 -8.59 16.81
N GLY A 408 0.88 -9.57 16.04
CA GLY A 408 1.30 -10.88 16.53
C GLY A 408 2.48 -10.77 17.52
N ALA A 409 2.47 -11.62 18.55
CA ALA A 409 3.56 -11.70 19.48
C ALA A 409 4.85 -12.17 18.78
N ARG A 410 5.97 -11.63 19.22
CA ARG A 410 7.31 -11.99 18.73
C ARG A 410 7.97 -13.02 19.65
N PRO A 411 9.01 -13.71 19.21
CA PRO A 411 9.73 -14.67 20.06
C PRO A 411 10.22 -14.11 21.39
N THR A 412 10.48 -12.80 21.47
CA THR A 412 11.11 -12.12 22.61
C THR A 412 10.30 -10.95 23.18
N LEU A 413 9.17 -10.60 22.57
CA LEU A 413 8.39 -9.41 22.93
C LEU A 413 6.91 -9.64 22.69
N ASP A 414 6.06 -8.99 23.48
CA ASP A 414 4.62 -8.92 23.23
C ASP A 414 4.31 -8.20 21.90
N GLY A 415 3.16 -8.47 21.32
CA GLY A 415 2.61 -7.75 20.20
C GLY A 415 2.11 -6.36 20.62
N MET A 416 2.22 -5.38 19.74
CA MET A 416 1.67 -4.03 19.96
C MET A 416 0.15 -4.04 19.77
N SER A 417 -0.56 -3.31 20.63
CA SER A 417 -2.02 -3.18 20.57
C SER A 417 -2.44 -2.02 19.68
N ALA A 418 -3.57 -2.17 18.99
CA ALA A 418 -4.19 -1.13 18.15
C ALA A 418 -3.18 -0.46 17.20
N THR A 419 -2.40 -1.27 16.47
CA THR A 419 -1.38 -0.81 15.53
C THR A 419 -1.60 -1.37 14.13
N HIS A 420 -1.29 -0.60 13.11
CA HIS A 420 -1.22 -1.10 11.73
C HIS A 420 -0.02 -2.02 11.56
N THR A 421 -0.19 -3.08 10.79
CA THR A 421 0.84 -4.10 10.59
C THR A 421 0.93 -4.54 9.14
N HIS A 422 2.06 -5.13 8.78
CA HIS A 422 2.34 -5.72 7.47
C HIS A 422 2.20 -4.71 6.33
N MET A 423 1.16 -4.84 5.51
CA MET A 423 1.02 -4.09 4.25
C MET A 423 0.52 -2.66 4.45
N THR A 424 0.20 -2.25 5.67
CA THR A 424 -0.24 -0.89 6.00
C THR A 424 0.46 -0.34 7.23
N ASN A 425 0.78 0.94 7.20
CA ASN A 425 1.24 1.76 8.34
C ASN A 425 0.56 3.14 8.35
N SER A 426 -0.60 3.25 7.66
CA SER A 426 -1.40 4.48 7.66
C SER A 426 -1.85 4.85 9.08
N LEU A 427 -2.19 6.12 9.28
CA LEU A 427 -2.76 6.60 10.54
C LEU A 427 -4.29 6.63 10.43
N ASN A 428 -4.99 6.67 11.56
CA ASN A 428 -6.40 7.02 11.57
C ASN A 428 -6.56 8.54 11.52
N THR A 429 -7.62 9.01 10.86
CA THR A 429 -7.95 10.43 10.86
C THR A 429 -8.26 10.88 12.29
N PRO A 430 -7.59 11.91 12.84
CA PRO A 430 -7.93 12.47 14.14
C PRO A 430 -9.42 12.85 14.23
N ALA A 431 -10.01 12.69 15.42
CA ALA A 431 -11.45 12.93 15.59
C ALA A 431 -11.83 14.35 15.18
N GLU A 432 -11.03 15.35 15.53
CA GLU A 432 -11.25 16.75 15.21
C GLU A 432 -11.23 17.01 13.70
N ALA A 433 -10.27 16.43 12.99
CA ALA A 433 -10.15 16.57 11.54
C ALA A 433 -11.30 15.84 10.82
N LEU A 434 -11.71 14.66 11.31
CA LEU A 434 -12.82 13.90 10.77
C LEU A 434 -14.13 14.67 10.92
N GLU A 435 -14.45 15.15 12.14
CA GLU A 435 -15.69 15.85 12.46
C GLU A 435 -15.79 17.22 11.78
N TYR A 436 -14.64 17.86 11.54
CA TYR A 436 -14.58 19.10 10.78
C TYR A 436 -14.87 18.86 9.29
N SER A 437 -14.22 17.86 8.69
CA SER A 437 -14.25 17.62 7.24
C SER A 437 -15.52 16.89 6.77
N TYR A 438 -16.11 16.04 7.62
CA TYR A 438 -17.21 15.16 7.23
C TYR A 438 -18.42 15.28 8.19
N PRO A 439 -19.65 14.95 7.77
CA PRO A 439 -20.80 14.84 8.64
C PRO A 439 -20.76 13.55 9.48
N LEU A 440 -19.65 13.35 10.15
CA LEU A 440 -19.35 12.16 10.96
C LEU A 440 -18.92 12.59 12.36
N ARG A 441 -19.12 11.74 13.36
CA ARG A 441 -18.66 11.97 14.74
C ARG A 441 -18.05 10.72 15.33
N VAL A 442 -16.84 10.83 15.91
CA VAL A 442 -16.19 9.74 16.63
C VAL A 442 -16.80 9.60 18.02
N ARG A 443 -17.49 8.50 18.28
CA ARG A 443 -18.11 8.20 19.58
C ARG A 443 -17.18 7.45 20.52
N GLU A 444 -16.35 6.55 19.94
CA GLU A 444 -15.39 5.76 20.72
C GLU A 444 -14.18 5.41 19.86
N TYR A 445 -12.97 5.55 20.42
CA TYR A 445 -11.75 4.97 19.88
C TYR A 445 -10.85 4.54 21.04
N ARG A 446 -10.72 3.23 21.23
CA ARG A 446 -9.94 2.66 22.34
C ARG A 446 -9.37 1.28 22.01
N ILE A 447 -8.44 0.82 22.85
CA ILE A 447 -7.94 -0.55 22.81
C ILE A 447 -9.03 -1.53 23.30
N ARG A 448 -9.22 -2.63 22.57
CA ARG A 448 -10.08 -3.77 22.93
C ARG A 448 -9.32 -4.67 23.92
N LYS A 449 -9.19 -4.22 25.17
CA LYS A 449 -8.38 -4.85 26.20
C LYS A 449 -8.68 -6.33 26.40
N GLY A 450 -7.64 -7.15 26.51
CA GLY A 450 -7.72 -8.59 26.79
C GLY A 450 -8.08 -9.44 25.55
N SER A 451 -8.07 -8.88 24.34
CA SER A 451 -8.38 -9.60 23.11
C SER A 451 -7.17 -10.33 22.50
N GLY A 452 -5.93 -9.95 22.83
CA GLY A 452 -4.70 -10.57 22.33
C GLY A 452 -4.56 -12.03 22.76
N GLY A 453 -4.05 -12.88 21.86
CA GLY A 453 -3.77 -14.29 22.12
C GLY A 453 -2.79 -14.43 23.30
N LYS A 454 -3.09 -15.36 24.22
CA LYS A 454 -2.22 -15.63 25.37
C LYS A 454 -0.97 -16.41 24.95
N GLY A 455 0.09 -16.33 25.74
CA GLY A 455 1.33 -17.04 25.51
C GLY A 455 2.41 -16.56 26.47
N ARG A 456 3.63 -17.09 26.34
CA ARG A 456 4.80 -16.49 27.04
C ARG A 456 4.96 -15.03 26.65
N HIS A 457 4.69 -14.71 25.39
CA HIS A 457 4.52 -13.36 24.89
C HIS A 457 3.09 -13.23 24.33
N LYS A 458 2.41 -12.18 24.74
CA LYS A 458 1.02 -11.90 24.42
C LYS A 458 0.89 -11.26 23.04
N GLY A 459 -0.09 -11.68 22.27
CA GLY A 459 -0.52 -10.93 21.09
C GLY A 459 -1.06 -9.55 21.47
N GLY A 460 -0.89 -8.56 20.61
CA GLY A 460 -1.45 -7.23 20.79
C GLY A 460 -2.97 -7.25 20.76
N ASP A 461 -3.59 -6.42 21.59
CA ASP A 461 -5.04 -6.23 21.61
C ASP A 461 -5.53 -5.50 20.35
N GLY A 462 -6.74 -5.79 19.89
CA GLY A 462 -7.43 -5.04 18.85
C GLY A 462 -7.86 -3.64 19.28
N ALA A 463 -8.54 -2.94 18.39
CA ALA A 463 -9.17 -1.64 18.65
C ALA A 463 -10.70 -1.74 18.62
N VAL A 464 -11.35 -0.77 19.25
CA VAL A 464 -12.78 -0.46 19.09
C VAL A 464 -12.87 0.94 18.49
N ARG A 465 -13.53 1.05 17.34
CA ARG A 465 -13.80 2.32 16.66
C ARG A 465 -15.30 2.44 16.44
N GLU A 466 -15.92 3.53 16.93
CA GLU A 466 -17.34 3.79 16.75
C GLU A 466 -17.54 5.19 16.15
N ILE A 467 -18.19 5.24 15.00
CA ILE A 467 -18.46 6.48 14.24
C ILE A 467 -19.95 6.62 14.05
N GLU A 468 -20.51 7.78 14.41
CA GLU A 468 -21.89 8.18 14.16
C GLU A 468 -21.98 8.96 12.85
N VAL A 469 -23.01 8.70 12.05
CA VAL A 469 -23.33 9.50 10.87
C VAL A 469 -24.35 10.59 11.23
N LEU A 470 -24.09 11.82 10.78
CA LEU A 470 -24.93 12.98 11.06
C LEU A 470 -25.95 13.28 9.94
N GLY A 471 -25.92 12.49 8.87
CA GLY A 471 -26.83 12.53 7.72
C GLY A 471 -26.99 11.16 7.10
N PRO A 472 -27.94 10.99 6.13
CA PRO A 472 -28.05 9.76 5.36
C PRO A 472 -26.74 9.48 4.61
N ALA A 473 -26.28 8.21 4.66
CA ALA A 473 -25.04 7.81 4.02
C ALA A 473 -25.09 6.34 3.55
N LEU A 474 -24.29 6.00 2.57
CA LEU A 474 -23.95 4.62 2.21
C LEU A 474 -22.62 4.27 2.83
N MET A 475 -22.57 3.18 3.56
CA MET A 475 -21.36 2.61 4.12
C MET A 475 -21.00 1.33 3.38
N SER A 476 -19.70 1.14 3.09
CA SER A 476 -19.17 -0.16 2.66
C SER A 476 -18.07 -0.62 3.60
N MET A 477 -17.94 -1.93 3.75
CA MET A 477 -16.90 -2.57 4.57
C MET A 477 -16.27 -3.71 3.75
N LEU A 478 -14.94 -3.74 3.74
CA LEU A 478 -14.15 -4.89 3.32
C LEU A 478 -13.23 -5.26 4.47
N SER A 479 -13.48 -6.41 5.10
CA SER A 479 -12.68 -6.89 6.24
C SER A 479 -12.64 -8.41 6.24
N ASP A 480 -11.73 -8.96 7.05
CA ASP A 480 -11.54 -10.40 7.19
C ASP A 480 -11.32 -10.78 8.65
N ARG A 481 -10.91 -12.04 8.95
CA ARG A 481 -10.71 -12.53 10.32
C ARG A 481 -11.98 -12.45 11.19
N ARG A 482 -13.13 -12.78 10.60
CA ARG A 482 -14.41 -12.91 11.28
C ARG A 482 -14.78 -14.37 11.58
N LYS A 483 -14.15 -15.32 10.83
CA LYS A 483 -14.35 -16.77 10.98
C LYS A 483 -13.05 -17.48 11.38
N ARG A 484 -11.91 -17.08 10.80
CA ARG A 484 -10.59 -17.66 11.07
C ARG A 484 -9.74 -16.70 11.91
N ALA A 485 -9.38 -17.13 13.11
CA ALA A 485 -8.57 -16.32 14.03
C ALA A 485 -7.11 -16.15 13.55
N PRO A 486 -6.44 -15.04 13.91
CA PRO A 486 -5.00 -14.90 13.76
C PRO A 486 -4.27 -15.94 14.59
N TYR A 487 -3.47 -16.79 13.94
CA TYR A 487 -2.83 -17.93 14.60
C TYR A 487 -1.77 -17.52 15.63
N GLY A 488 -1.73 -18.25 16.75
CA GLY A 488 -0.59 -18.24 17.67
C GLY A 488 0.55 -19.14 17.19
N LEU A 489 1.75 -18.96 17.73
CA LEU A 489 2.91 -19.78 17.43
C LEU A 489 3.52 -20.42 18.69
N ARG A 490 4.17 -21.58 18.52
CA ARG A 490 4.92 -22.27 19.57
C ARG A 490 4.12 -22.57 20.85
N GLY A 491 2.81 -22.78 20.71
CA GLY A 491 1.89 -23.05 21.80
C GLY A 491 1.28 -21.82 22.45
N GLY A 492 1.41 -20.64 21.83
CA GLY A 492 0.60 -19.47 22.14
C GLY A 492 -0.80 -19.61 21.53
N ASP A 493 -1.78 -18.99 22.17
CA ASP A 493 -3.18 -18.99 21.75
C ASP A 493 -3.40 -18.10 20.52
N ASP A 494 -4.43 -18.40 19.76
CA ASP A 494 -4.91 -17.54 18.68
C ASP A 494 -5.42 -16.20 19.21
N GLY A 495 -5.37 -15.16 18.37
CA GLY A 495 -5.97 -13.86 18.65
C GLY A 495 -7.49 -13.90 18.51
N ALA A 496 -8.18 -12.92 19.11
CA ALA A 496 -9.64 -12.81 19.00
C ALA A 496 -10.08 -12.40 17.59
N LEU A 497 -11.19 -12.94 17.14
CA LEU A 497 -11.88 -12.55 15.90
C LEU A 497 -12.39 -11.10 15.95
N GLY A 498 -12.43 -10.45 14.79
CA GLY A 498 -13.07 -9.15 14.63
C GLY A 498 -14.60 -9.25 14.54
N ARG A 499 -15.29 -8.13 14.80
CA ARG A 499 -16.75 -7.97 14.69
C ARG A 499 -17.10 -6.55 14.27
N ALA A 500 -18.24 -6.38 13.60
CA ALA A 500 -18.75 -5.06 13.28
C ALA A 500 -20.27 -5.02 13.47
N PHE A 501 -20.80 -3.83 13.78
CA PHE A 501 -22.21 -3.62 14.08
C PHE A 501 -22.68 -2.27 13.56
N ILE A 502 -23.94 -2.22 13.13
CA ILE A 502 -24.71 -0.97 13.08
C ILE A 502 -25.53 -0.88 14.35
N ILE A 503 -25.46 0.25 15.03
CA ILE A 503 -26.31 0.59 16.17
C ILE A 503 -27.21 1.69 15.67
N ARG A 504 -28.50 1.38 15.52
CA ARG A 504 -29.52 2.31 15.00
C ARG A 504 -29.86 3.41 16.03
N GLY A 505 -30.45 4.50 15.56
CA GLY A 505 -30.86 5.60 16.42
C GLY A 505 -31.82 5.20 17.55
N ASP A 506 -32.60 4.12 17.39
CA ASP A 506 -33.49 3.53 18.42
C ASP A 506 -32.74 2.63 19.41
N GLY A 507 -31.42 2.44 19.25
CA GLY A 507 -30.61 1.58 20.11
C GLY A 507 -30.55 0.12 19.65
N SER A 508 -31.30 -0.30 18.65
CA SER A 508 -31.21 -1.66 18.10
C SER A 508 -29.84 -1.92 17.50
N ARG A 509 -29.39 -3.17 17.57
CA ARG A 509 -28.03 -3.55 17.15
C ARG A 509 -28.07 -4.67 16.10
N GLU A 510 -27.48 -4.42 14.96
CA GLU A 510 -27.36 -5.36 13.85
C GLU A 510 -25.88 -5.76 13.69
N GLN A 511 -25.59 -7.04 13.76
CA GLN A 511 -24.23 -7.54 13.46
C GLN A 511 -24.04 -7.64 11.96
N LEU A 512 -22.92 -7.06 11.46
CA LEU A 512 -22.61 -7.01 10.04
C LEU A 512 -21.81 -8.22 9.59
N ALA A 513 -21.98 -8.57 8.30
CA ALA A 513 -21.06 -9.45 7.59
C ALA A 513 -19.67 -8.80 7.49
N SER A 514 -18.66 -9.60 7.15
CA SER A 514 -17.28 -9.10 6.97
C SER A 514 -17.13 -8.16 5.78
N LYS A 515 -18.03 -8.29 4.80
CA LYS A 515 -18.00 -7.56 3.52
C LYS A 515 -19.43 -7.23 3.10
N GLY A 516 -19.62 -6.02 2.57
CA GLY A 516 -20.94 -5.58 2.10
C GLY A 516 -21.11 -4.06 2.12
N SER A 517 -22.31 -3.63 1.77
CA SER A 517 -22.72 -2.22 1.80
C SER A 517 -24.07 -2.08 2.51
N TRP A 518 -24.22 -1.01 3.28
CA TRP A 518 -25.41 -0.77 4.12
C TRP A 518 -25.79 0.70 4.10
N GLU A 519 -27.09 0.96 4.01
CA GLU A 519 -27.64 2.30 4.18
C GLU A 519 -27.66 2.70 5.66
N LEU A 520 -27.22 3.91 5.94
CA LEU A 520 -27.23 4.52 7.26
C LEU A 520 -28.15 5.75 7.28
N ARG A 521 -28.80 5.97 8.41
CA ARG A 521 -29.62 7.15 8.69
C ARG A 521 -28.91 8.06 9.67
N ALA A 522 -29.26 9.34 9.70
CA ALA A 522 -28.73 10.26 10.70
C ALA A 522 -28.93 9.70 12.12
N GLY A 523 -27.88 9.69 12.93
CA GLY A 523 -27.84 9.14 14.28
C GLY A 523 -27.48 7.65 14.37
N ASP A 524 -27.40 6.92 13.25
CA ASP A 524 -26.87 5.56 13.25
C ASP A 524 -25.36 5.57 13.53
N ARG A 525 -24.88 4.51 14.21
CA ARG A 525 -23.46 4.37 14.56
C ARG A 525 -22.91 3.07 13.99
N VAL A 526 -21.73 3.17 13.41
CA VAL A 526 -20.94 2.03 12.94
C VAL A 526 -19.88 1.73 13.98
N ARG A 527 -19.93 0.53 14.56
CA ARG A 527 -18.96 0.05 15.56
C ARG A 527 -18.14 -1.10 14.99
N ILE A 528 -16.83 -0.93 14.98
CA ILE A 528 -15.86 -1.95 14.55
C ILE A 528 -15.03 -2.38 15.75
N GLU A 529 -14.99 -3.68 16.03
CA GLU A 529 -14.12 -4.33 17.00
C GLU A 529 -13.09 -5.16 16.20
N THR A 530 -11.87 -4.65 16.08
CA THR A 530 -10.87 -5.27 15.20
C THR A 530 -10.32 -6.58 15.79
N PRO A 531 -9.80 -7.48 14.93
CA PRO A 531 -9.09 -8.66 15.40
C PRO A 531 -7.81 -8.29 16.17
N SER A 532 -7.35 -9.20 16.99
CA SER A 532 -6.10 -9.06 17.75
C SER A 532 -4.98 -9.92 17.18
N GLY A 533 -3.77 -9.79 17.70
CA GLY A 533 -2.63 -10.64 17.32
C GLY A 533 -2.61 -11.97 18.06
N GLY A 534 -2.03 -13.03 17.43
CA GLY A 534 -1.77 -14.31 18.07
C GLY A 534 -0.65 -14.22 19.10
N GLY A 535 -0.70 -15.09 20.12
CA GLY A 535 0.33 -15.24 21.16
C GLY A 535 1.54 -16.06 20.70
N PHE A 536 2.64 -16.01 21.45
CA PHE A 536 3.86 -16.76 21.15
C PHE A 536 4.38 -17.50 22.38
N GLY A 537 4.63 -18.82 22.21
CA GLY A 537 5.13 -19.69 23.27
C GLY A 537 4.05 -20.06 24.29
N LYS A 538 4.24 -21.19 24.97
CA LYS A 538 3.28 -21.63 26.01
C LYS A 538 3.24 -20.61 27.15
N SER A 539 2.06 -20.31 27.65
CA SER A 539 1.86 -19.63 28.93
C SER A 539 2.46 -20.52 30.04
N GLY A 540 3.23 -19.93 30.95
CA GLY A 540 3.72 -20.63 32.13
C GLY A 540 2.60 -20.98 33.10
#